data_57620244cf9f052b227777a48e3b79c3
#
_entry.id   57620244cf9f052b227777a48e3b79c3
#
_cell.length_a   1.000
_cell.length_b   1.000
_cell.length_c   1.000
_cell.angle_alpha   90.00
_cell.angle_beta   90.00
_cell.angle_gamma   90.00
#
_symmetry.space_group_name_H-M   'P 1'
#
loop_
_entity.id
_entity.type
_entity.pdbx_description
1 polymer ?
#
loop_
_entity_poly.entity_id
_entity_poly.type
_entity_poly.pdbx_seq_one_letter_code
_entity_poly.pdbx_strand_id
1 'polypeptide(L)'
;VDTLETRELRYFVAVAEELHFGRAAERLGMAQPPLSRAIQQLERRLGVCLLQRNRRGVSLTGAGEVLLHEGRAALDATTAAARRTRRAGGADSPRNRLVLAVKAAASHELLQKLLDAYAAEPDSAEIEVLPCGLCEQEELLRDGRADAALMHTPWNSLAGFDSEALVTEGQVAVLPAGHPLAAHETLSLADVSDVPGLPLARWPTRGTYAPGPGPEIHNQTQLAQLIALGRTVAVVPDSARSWLWAQHAAVPLADAPPVVTHIVWPAHSRSLTLAGLVRTAVRL
;
A
#
# COMPACT_ATOMS: atom_id res chain seq x y z
N VAL A 1 0.24 -33.80 12.45
CA VAL A 1 -0.06 -32.39 12.09
C VAL A 1 0.95 -32.00 11.04
N ASP A 2 0.49 -31.84 9.79
CA ASP A 2 1.31 -31.39 8.67
C ASP A 2 1.63 -29.91 8.87
N THR A 3 2.74 -29.64 9.55
CA THR A 3 3.16 -28.26 9.82
C THR A 3 4.05 -27.78 8.67
N LEU A 4 3.64 -26.72 7.97
CA LEU A 4 4.46 -26.05 6.98
C LEU A 4 5.62 -25.30 7.66
N GLU A 5 6.84 -25.54 7.19
CA GLU A 5 8.00 -24.80 7.69
C GLU A 5 8.19 -23.49 6.91
N THR A 6 8.59 -22.43 7.61
CA THR A 6 8.87 -21.12 7.01
C THR A 6 9.89 -21.20 5.86
N ARG A 7 10.85 -22.12 5.95
CA ARG A 7 11.85 -22.36 4.90
C ARG A 7 11.22 -22.92 3.63
N GLU A 8 10.29 -23.84 3.77
CA GLU A 8 9.58 -24.45 2.63
C GLU A 8 8.67 -23.43 1.95
N LEU A 9 7.96 -22.62 2.73
CA LEU A 9 7.17 -21.51 2.20
C LEU A 9 8.04 -20.55 1.40
N ARG A 10 9.21 -20.16 1.91
CA ARG A 10 10.16 -19.29 1.16
C ARG A 10 10.59 -19.91 -0.15
N TYR A 11 10.89 -21.20 -0.17
CA TYR A 11 11.29 -21.92 -1.37
C TYR A 11 10.18 -21.98 -2.40
N PHE A 12 8.97 -22.32 -1.95
CA PHE A 12 7.80 -22.39 -2.81
C PHE A 12 7.44 -21.01 -3.38
N VAL A 13 7.34 -19.98 -2.52
CA VAL A 13 7.01 -18.61 -2.96
C VAL A 13 8.02 -18.11 -3.99
N ALA A 14 9.33 -18.32 -3.79
CA ALA A 14 10.34 -17.93 -4.76
C ALA A 14 10.15 -18.62 -6.12
N VAL A 15 9.84 -19.93 -6.15
CA VAL A 15 9.59 -20.65 -7.43
C VAL A 15 8.28 -20.19 -8.07
N ALA A 16 7.25 -19.94 -7.27
CA ALA A 16 5.93 -19.50 -7.72
C ALA A 16 5.95 -18.10 -8.36
N GLU A 17 6.78 -17.20 -7.84
CA GLU A 17 6.95 -15.84 -8.36
C GLU A 17 7.82 -15.82 -9.64
N GLU A 18 8.91 -16.58 -9.64
CA GLU A 18 9.83 -16.62 -10.79
C GLU A 18 9.30 -17.49 -11.94
N LEU A 19 8.39 -18.42 -11.66
CA LEU A 19 7.95 -19.46 -12.58
C LEU A 19 9.13 -20.17 -13.29
N HIS A 20 10.31 -20.18 -12.61
CA HIS A 20 11.55 -20.72 -13.11
C HIS A 20 12.49 -21.15 -11.98
N PHE A 21 12.77 -22.44 -11.87
CA PHE A 21 13.58 -23.00 -10.79
C PHE A 21 15.00 -22.44 -10.70
N GLY A 22 15.65 -22.16 -11.85
CA GLY A 22 17.00 -21.59 -11.89
C GLY A 22 17.04 -20.19 -11.28
N ARG A 23 16.18 -19.27 -11.76
CA ARG A 23 16.08 -17.91 -11.20
C ARG A 23 15.68 -17.89 -9.73
N ALA A 24 14.74 -18.76 -9.34
CA ALA A 24 14.37 -18.90 -7.94
C ALA A 24 15.54 -19.37 -7.07
N ALA A 25 16.34 -20.31 -7.54
CA ALA A 25 17.51 -20.79 -6.83
C ALA A 25 18.59 -19.70 -6.70
N GLU A 26 18.85 -18.94 -7.76
CA GLU A 26 19.75 -17.77 -7.75
C GLU A 26 19.27 -16.72 -6.73
N ARG A 27 17.99 -16.37 -6.74
CA ARG A 27 17.38 -15.44 -5.78
C ARG A 27 17.52 -15.91 -4.32
N LEU A 28 17.47 -17.23 -4.10
CA LEU A 28 17.62 -17.84 -2.78
C LEU A 28 19.09 -18.10 -2.38
N GLY A 29 20.05 -17.81 -3.25
CA GLY A 29 21.49 -18.08 -3.00
C GLY A 29 21.81 -19.56 -2.89
N MET A 30 21.10 -20.43 -3.63
CA MET A 30 21.29 -21.88 -3.58
C MET A 30 21.32 -22.54 -4.96
N ALA A 31 21.76 -23.80 -5.03
CA ALA A 31 21.70 -24.57 -6.25
C ALA A 31 20.27 -25.04 -6.58
N GLN A 32 19.95 -25.18 -7.87
CA GLN A 32 18.62 -25.62 -8.31
C GLN A 32 18.22 -27.04 -7.86
N PRO A 33 19.10 -28.06 -7.83
CA PRO A 33 18.69 -29.42 -7.47
C PRO A 33 18.12 -29.58 -6.05
N PRO A 34 18.71 -28.98 -4.99
CA PRO A 34 18.11 -29.02 -3.66
C PRO A 34 16.77 -28.28 -3.60
N LEU A 35 16.60 -27.16 -4.31
CA LEU A 35 15.32 -26.44 -4.37
C LEU A 35 14.23 -27.32 -5.00
N SER A 36 14.54 -27.94 -6.14
CA SER A 36 13.59 -28.83 -6.82
C SER A 36 13.16 -30.03 -5.94
N ARG A 37 14.10 -30.61 -5.18
CA ARG A 37 13.80 -31.70 -4.23
C ARG A 37 12.92 -31.22 -3.06
N ALA A 38 13.19 -30.03 -2.54
CA ALA A 38 12.40 -29.46 -1.45
C ALA A 38 10.93 -29.22 -1.88
N ILE A 39 10.71 -28.68 -3.09
CA ILE A 39 9.34 -28.50 -3.62
C ILE A 39 8.65 -29.87 -3.82
N GLN A 40 9.31 -30.86 -4.39
CA GLN A 40 8.72 -32.19 -4.56
C GLN A 40 8.38 -32.87 -3.20
N GLN A 41 9.20 -32.62 -2.18
CA GLN A 41 8.92 -33.12 -0.83
C GLN A 41 7.72 -32.41 -0.22
N LEU A 42 7.59 -31.11 -0.41
CA LEU A 42 6.43 -30.31 0.03
C LEU A 42 5.14 -30.81 -0.64
N GLU A 43 5.15 -31.00 -1.98
CA GLU A 43 4.00 -31.53 -2.72
C GLU A 43 3.59 -32.95 -2.23
N ARG A 44 4.57 -33.83 -2.01
CA ARG A 44 4.29 -35.19 -1.47
C ARG A 44 3.68 -35.14 -0.07
N ARG A 45 4.16 -34.25 0.80
CA ARG A 45 3.65 -34.10 2.16
C ARG A 45 2.24 -33.51 2.18
N LEU A 46 1.97 -32.54 1.31
CA LEU A 46 0.63 -31.95 1.20
C LEU A 46 -0.35 -32.83 0.40
N GLY A 47 0.14 -33.85 -0.32
CA GLY A 47 -0.67 -34.72 -1.15
C GLY A 47 -1.25 -34.06 -2.39
N VAL A 48 -0.75 -32.88 -2.79
CA VAL A 48 -1.23 -32.12 -3.92
C VAL A 48 -0.06 -31.59 -4.78
N CYS A 49 -0.28 -31.49 -6.08
CA CYS A 49 0.66 -30.80 -6.97
C CYS A 49 0.43 -29.28 -6.85
N LEU A 50 1.50 -28.54 -6.60
CA LEU A 50 1.49 -27.08 -6.52
C LEU A 50 1.93 -26.43 -7.83
N LEU A 51 2.83 -27.11 -8.57
CA LEU A 51 3.42 -26.62 -9.80
C LEU A 51 3.23 -27.63 -10.94
N GLN A 52 2.84 -27.14 -12.10
CA GLN A 52 2.84 -27.92 -13.34
C GLN A 52 4.09 -27.58 -14.16
N ARG A 53 4.73 -28.62 -14.70
CA ARG A 53 5.88 -28.48 -15.59
C ARG A 53 5.49 -29.00 -16.96
N ASN A 54 5.61 -28.18 -17.96
CA ASN A 54 5.39 -28.55 -19.34
C ASN A 54 6.51 -28.00 -20.26
N ARG A 55 6.41 -28.25 -21.54
CA ARG A 55 7.39 -27.76 -22.52
C ARG A 55 7.47 -26.24 -22.63
N ARG A 56 6.50 -25.50 -22.08
CA ARG A 56 6.44 -24.04 -22.07
C ARG A 56 6.98 -23.42 -20.77
N GLY A 57 7.30 -24.26 -19.77
CA GLY A 57 7.84 -23.78 -18.50
C GLY A 57 7.13 -24.32 -17.26
N VAL A 58 7.15 -23.53 -16.20
CA VAL A 58 6.50 -23.81 -14.91
C VAL A 58 5.28 -22.92 -14.78
N SER A 59 4.16 -23.47 -14.30
CA SER A 59 2.95 -22.72 -13.97
C SER A 59 2.39 -23.21 -12.64
N LEU A 60 1.61 -22.38 -11.96
CA LEU A 60 0.89 -22.75 -10.74
C LEU A 60 -0.31 -23.64 -11.07
N THR A 61 -0.65 -24.53 -10.14
CA THR A 61 -1.97 -25.16 -10.05
C THR A 61 -2.90 -24.29 -9.19
N GLY A 62 -4.21 -24.58 -9.16
CA GLY A 62 -5.10 -23.91 -8.21
C GLY A 62 -4.66 -24.06 -6.74
N ALA A 63 -4.13 -25.24 -6.35
CA ALA A 63 -3.54 -25.45 -5.02
C ALA A 63 -2.27 -24.61 -4.83
N GLY A 64 -1.47 -24.44 -5.89
CA GLY A 64 -0.29 -23.58 -5.88
C GLY A 64 -0.66 -22.09 -5.71
N GLU A 65 -1.72 -21.61 -6.35
CA GLU A 65 -2.20 -20.23 -6.17
C GLU A 65 -2.65 -19.97 -4.74
N VAL A 66 -3.40 -20.90 -4.13
CA VAL A 66 -3.79 -20.83 -2.72
C VAL A 66 -2.54 -20.79 -1.82
N LEU A 67 -1.59 -21.71 -2.02
CA LEU A 67 -0.38 -21.73 -1.18
C LEU A 67 0.50 -20.50 -1.40
N LEU A 68 0.53 -19.91 -2.59
CA LEU A 68 1.25 -18.65 -2.84
C LEU A 68 0.64 -17.51 -2.03
N HIS A 69 -0.68 -17.40 -2.01
CA HIS A 69 -1.40 -16.38 -1.26
C HIS A 69 -1.16 -16.53 0.26
N GLU A 70 -1.48 -17.69 0.80
CA GLU A 70 -1.35 -17.98 2.23
C GLU A 70 0.13 -17.99 2.70
N GLY A 71 1.02 -18.52 1.86
CA GLY A 71 2.45 -18.58 2.14
C GLY A 71 3.10 -17.20 2.24
N ARG A 72 2.72 -16.25 1.38
CA ARG A 72 3.15 -14.86 1.49
C ARG A 72 2.69 -14.25 2.81
N ALA A 73 1.41 -14.38 3.14
CA ALA A 73 0.86 -13.85 4.39
C ALA A 73 1.56 -14.44 5.63
N ALA A 74 1.86 -15.74 5.63
CA ALA A 74 2.60 -16.38 6.71
C ALA A 74 4.05 -15.89 6.82
N LEU A 75 4.75 -15.68 5.71
CA LEU A 75 6.12 -15.15 5.68
C LEU A 75 6.16 -13.69 6.17
N ASP A 76 5.21 -12.88 5.76
CA ASP A 76 5.06 -11.50 6.22
C ASP A 76 4.80 -11.46 7.72
N ALA A 77 3.90 -12.31 8.24
CA ALA A 77 3.61 -12.42 9.65
C ALA A 77 4.85 -12.82 10.49
N THR A 78 5.68 -13.74 9.99
CA THR A 78 6.94 -14.12 10.68
C THR A 78 7.96 -12.98 10.67
N THR A 79 8.05 -12.25 9.58
CA THR A 79 8.91 -11.06 9.45
C THR A 79 8.46 -9.96 10.41
N ALA A 80 7.16 -9.69 10.44
CA ALA A 80 6.55 -8.72 11.34
C ALA A 80 6.78 -9.08 12.82
N ALA A 81 6.60 -10.35 13.18
CA ALA A 81 6.86 -10.83 14.55
C ALA A 81 8.31 -10.56 14.97
N ALA A 82 9.28 -10.90 14.10
CA ALA A 82 10.69 -10.66 14.37
C ALA A 82 11.01 -9.16 14.52
N ARG A 83 10.42 -8.29 13.68
CA ARG A 83 10.63 -6.83 13.75
C ARG A 83 10.02 -6.24 15.03
N ARG A 84 8.77 -6.60 15.36
CA ARG A 84 8.09 -6.12 16.59
C ARG A 84 8.85 -6.58 17.84
N THR A 85 9.33 -7.82 17.87
CA THR A 85 10.15 -8.34 18.98
C THR A 85 11.44 -7.54 19.16
N ARG A 86 12.16 -7.23 18.07
CA ARG A 86 13.38 -6.41 18.15
C ARG A 86 13.08 -4.99 18.64
N ARG A 87 11.99 -4.37 18.18
CA ARG A 87 11.57 -3.05 18.70
C ARG A 87 11.28 -3.09 20.20
N ALA A 88 10.56 -4.11 20.66
CA ALA A 88 10.24 -4.27 22.09
C ALA A 88 11.45 -4.55 22.97
N GLY A 89 12.51 -5.18 22.43
CA GLY A 89 13.72 -5.53 23.15
C GLY A 89 14.88 -4.53 23.07
N GLY A 90 14.75 -3.45 22.28
CA GLY A 90 15.77 -2.41 22.14
C GLY A 90 15.94 -1.61 23.43
N ALA A 91 17.18 -1.51 23.95
CA ALA A 91 17.47 -0.81 25.21
C ALA A 91 17.20 0.70 25.14
N ASP A 92 17.23 1.29 23.93
CA ASP A 92 17.00 2.71 23.66
C ASP A 92 15.61 2.99 23.05
N SER A 93 14.76 1.96 22.88
CA SER A 93 13.42 2.15 22.32
C SER A 93 12.44 2.45 23.46
N PRO A 94 11.72 3.60 23.43
CA PRO A 94 10.66 3.83 24.40
C PRO A 94 9.68 2.65 24.35
N ARG A 95 9.40 2.05 25.50
CA ARG A 95 8.52 0.86 25.61
C ARG A 95 7.12 1.09 25.06
N ASN A 96 6.81 2.33 24.67
CA ASN A 96 5.51 2.77 24.23
C ASN A 96 5.63 3.62 22.94
N ARG A 97 5.98 2.98 21.82
CA ARG A 97 6.12 3.63 20.51
C ARG A 97 5.30 2.89 19.46
N LEU A 98 4.59 3.64 18.63
CA LEU A 98 3.86 3.14 17.46
C LEU A 98 4.44 3.78 16.19
N VAL A 99 4.51 3.01 15.12
CA VAL A 99 4.88 3.50 13.78
C VAL A 99 3.61 3.64 12.94
N LEU A 100 3.30 4.86 12.53
CA LEU A 100 2.16 5.19 11.68
C LEU A 100 2.64 5.50 10.27
N ALA A 101 2.36 4.61 9.31
CA ALA A 101 2.67 4.83 7.90
C ALA A 101 1.65 5.77 7.26
N VAL A 102 2.13 6.78 6.57
CA VAL A 102 1.29 7.77 5.90
C VAL A 102 1.86 8.04 4.52
N LYS A 103 1.00 8.04 3.50
CA LYS A 103 1.41 8.48 2.16
C LYS A 103 1.94 9.91 2.25
N ALA A 104 3.16 10.13 1.75
CA ALA A 104 3.78 11.44 1.77
C ALA A 104 2.85 12.50 1.15
N ALA A 105 2.69 13.61 1.89
CA ALA A 105 1.84 14.76 1.53
C ALA A 105 0.33 14.47 1.33
N ALA A 106 -0.18 13.38 1.90
CA ALA A 106 -1.61 13.12 1.97
C ALA A 106 -2.14 13.31 3.40
N SER A 107 -3.40 13.67 3.53
CA SER A 107 -4.12 13.74 4.82
C SER A 107 -3.43 14.59 5.90
N HIS A 108 -2.70 15.64 5.51
CA HIS A 108 -1.88 16.43 6.43
C HIS A 108 -2.69 16.96 7.63
N GLU A 109 -3.85 17.56 7.39
CA GLU A 109 -4.69 18.13 8.45
C GLU A 109 -5.25 17.05 9.38
N LEU A 110 -5.69 15.91 8.82
CA LEU A 110 -6.17 14.78 9.59
C LEU A 110 -5.04 14.20 10.45
N LEU A 111 -3.87 14.02 9.86
CA LEU A 111 -2.67 13.52 10.57
C LEU A 111 -2.31 14.44 11.73
N GLN A 112 -2.26 15.76 11.52
CA GLN A 112 -1.93 16.72 12.57
C GLN A 112 -2.96 16.64 13.70
N LYS A 113 -4.26 16.68 13.39
CA LYS A 113 -5.34 16.55 14.38
C LYS A 113 -5.24 15.24 15.18
N LEU A 114 -4.95 14.13 14.49
CA LEU A 114 -4.78 12.82 15.12
C LEU A 114 -3.60 12.82 16.09
N LEU A 115 -2.45 13.33 15.69
CA LEU A 115 -1.25 13.39 16.53
C LEU A 115 -1.49 14.25 17.77
N ASP A 116 -2.07 15.43 17.60
CA ASP A 116 -2.36 16.36 18.69
C ASP A 116 -3.38 15.76 19.69
N ALA A 117 -4.47 15.19 19.17
CA ALA A 117 -5.50 14.57 20.00
C ALA A 117 -4.97 13.34 20.75
N TYR A 118 -4.17 12.49 20.08
CA TYR A 118 -3.62 11.31 20.72
C TYR A 118 -2.55 11.65 21.76
N ALA A 119 -1.71 12.66 21.51
CA ALA A 119 -0.71 13.11 22.49
C ALA A 119 -1.35 13.65 23.80
N ALA A 120 -2.60 14.10 23.75
CA ALA A 120 -3.35 14.56 24.91
C ALA A 120 -3.95 13.41 25.76
N GLU A 121 -3.97 12.16 25.25
CA GLU A 121 -4.49 11.01 25.98
C GLU A 121 -3.49 10.56 27.08
N PRO A 122 -3.95 10.19 28.29
CA PRO A 122 -3.08 9.87 29.43
C PRO A 122 -2.10 8.71 29.16
N ASP A 123 -2.54 7.72 28.39
CA ASP A 123 -1.77 6.50 28.05
C ASP A 123 -1.21 6.54 26.62
N SER A 124 -1.01 7.73 26.07
CA SER A 124 -0.50 7.90 24.72
C SER A 124 0.92 7.34 24.58
N ALA A 125 1.18 6.79 23.41
CA ALA A 125 2.52 6.39 22.99
C ALA A 125 3.16 7.46 22.12
N GLU A 126 4.46 7.44 22.01
CA GLU A 126 5.16 8.20 20.97
C GLU A 126 4.77 7.65 19.58
N ILE A 127 4.32 8.52 18.69
CA ILE A 127 4.03 8.17 17.30
C ILE A 127 5.23 8.54 16.41
N GLU A 128 5.88 7.52 15.85
CA GLU A 128 6.78 7.71 14.73
C GLU A 128 5.97 7.76 13.44
N VAL A 129 5.92 8.91 12.79
CA VAL A 129 5.33 9.02 11.46
C VAL A 129 6.32 8.50 10.43
N LEU A 130 5.93 7.49 9.66
CA LEU A 130 6.70 6.90 8.57
C LEU A 130 6.10 7.35 7.23
N PRO A 131 6.65 8.40 6.59
CA PRO A 131 6.23 8.78 5.25
C PRO A 131 6.60 7.68 4.26
N CYS A 132 5.69 7.36 3.35
CA CYS A 132 5.89 6.32 2.35
C CYS A 132 5.40 6.75 0.96
N GLY A 133 5.78 5.99 -0.04
CA GLY A 133 5.36 6.19 -1.42
C GLY A 133 3.92 5.72 -1.68
N LEU A 134 3.56 5.77 -2.96
CA LEU A 134 2.26 5.29 -3.43
C LEU A 134 2.15 3.77 -3.24
N CYS A 135 1.07 3.32 -2.62
CA CYS A 135 0.75 1.90 -2.40
C CYS A 135 1.74 1.10 -1.51
N GLU A 136 2.67 1.76 -0.78
CA GLU A 136 3.63 1.08 0.10
C GLU A 136 3.05 0.72 1.47
N GLN A 137 1.96 1.35 1.89
CA GLN A 137 1.37 1.17 3.24
C GLN A 137 1.02 -0.29 3.54
N GLU A 138 0.47 -1.00 2.53
CA GLU A 138 0.09 -2.42 2.68
C GLU A 138 1.30 -3.29 3.03
N GLU A 139 2.42 -3.09 2.33
CA GLU A 139 3.66 -3.84 2.59
C GLU A 139 4.23 -3.49 3.97
N LEU A 140 4.26 -2.20 4.32
CA LEU A 140 4.74 -1.72 5.62
C LEU A 140 3.97 -2.32 6.80
N LEU A 141 2.64 -2.51 6.65
CA LEU A 141 1.81 -3.16 7.65
C LEU A 141 2.07 -4.68 7.71
N ARG A 142 2.12 -5.35 6.54
CA ARG A 142 2.30 -6.80 6.45
C ARG A 142 3.63 -7.24 7.03
N ASP A 143 4.70 -6.55 6.70
CA ASP A 143 6.05 -6.90 7.16
C ASP A 143 6.41 -6.32 8.54
N GLY A 144 5.50 -5.57 9.15
CA GLY A 144 5.64 -5.03 10.50
C GLY A 144 6.60 -3.86 10.61
N ARG A 145 6.91 -3.15 9.52
CA ARG A 145 7.59 -1.84 9.58
C ARG A 145 6.68 -0.76 10.14
N ALA A 146 5.37 -0.86 9.91
CA ALA A 146 4.37 -0.01 10.52
C ALA A 146 3.41 -0.83 11.40
N ASP A 147 2.84 -0.17 12.41
CA ASP A 147 1.84 -0.74 13.31
C ASP A 147 0.43 -0.32 12.90
N ALA A 148 0.30 0.86 12.29
CA ALA A 148 -0.90 1.37 11.65
C ALA A 148 -0.55 2.15 10.38
N ALA A 149 -1.54 2.42 9.55
CA ALA A 149 -1.39 3.27 8.37
C ALA A 149 -2.64 4.11 8.11
N LEU A 150 -2.47 5.30 7.51
CA LEU A 150 -3.57 6.01 6.85
C LEU A 150 -3.61 5.58 5.39
N MET A 151 -4.74 4.98 4.98
CA MET A 151 -4.93 4.43 3.64
C MET A 151 -6.18 5.04 3.00
N HIS A 152 -6.20 5.08 1.66
CA HIS A 152 -7.25 5.74 0.91
C HIS A 152 -7.89 4.76 -0.07
N THR A 153 -9.18 4.49 0.10
CA THR A 153 -9.97 3.76 -0.90
C THR A 153 -10.52 4.72 -1.95
N PRO A 154 -10.57 4.32 -3.23
CA PRO A 154 -10.40 2.96 -3.77
C PRO A 154 -8.96 2.54 -4.12
N TRP A 155 -7.93 3.37 -3.94
CA TRP A 155 -6.57 3.08 -4.41
C TRP A 155 -5.83 2.01 -3.60
N ASN A 156 -6.08 1.95 -2.28
CA ASN A 156 -5.50 0.92 -1.42
C ASN A 156 -6.50 -0.23 -1.21
N SER A 157 -5.98 -1.44 -1.04
CA SER A 157 -6.75 -2.60 -0.62
C SER A 157 -6.72 -2.74 0.91
N LEU A 158 -7.88 -2.89 1.52
CA LEU A 158 -8.01 -3.14 2.96
C LEU A 158 -8.01 -4.64 3.29
N ALA A 159 -7.90 -5.50 2.27
CA ALA A 159 -7.99 -6.95 2.44
C ALA A 159 -6.90 -7.50 3.37
N GLY A 160 -7.32 -8.24 4.40
CA GLY A 160 -6.43 -8.83 5.41
C GLY A 160 -6.01 -7.89 6.54
N PHE A 161 -6.63 -6.73 6.64
CA PHE A 161 -6.45 -5.75 7.71
C PHE A 161 -7.77 -5.44 8.39
N ASP A 162 -7.70 -4.99 9.63
CA ASP A 162 -8.79 -4.29 10.29
C ASP A 162 -8.68 -2.80 9.96
N SER A 163 -9.81 -2.11 9.88
CA SER A 163 -9.84 -0.70 9.50
C SER A 163 -11.06 0.02 10.06
N GLU A 164 -10.92 1.33 10.27
CA GLU A 164 -12.01 2.26 10.55
C GLU A 164 -11.97 3.41 9.55
N ALA A 165 -13.14 3.81 9.04
CA ALA A 165 -13.27 4.96 8.17
C ALA A 165 -13.23 6.24 9.01
N LEU A 166 -12.39 7.21 8.60
CA LEU A 166 -12.21 8.46 9.34
C LEU A 166 -12.85 9.66 8.63
N VAL A 167 -12.55 9.82 7.35
CA VAL A 167 -12.99 10.97 6.55
C VAL A 167 -13.42 10.49 5.17
N THR A 168 -14.55 11.02 4.70
CA THR A 168 -15.02 10.87 3.32
C THR A 168 -14.97 12.23 2.65
N GLU A 169 -14.30 12.33 1.52
CA GLU A 169 -14.13 13.55 0.76
C GLU A 169 -14.38 13.37 -0.73
N GLY A 170 -14.73 14.47 -1.42
CA GLY A 170 -14.83 14.50 -2.87
C GLY A 170 -13.47 14.49 -3.55
N GLN A 171 -13.50 14.54 -4.87
CA GLN A 171 -12.29 14.66 -5.67
C GLN A 171 -12.27 15.98 -6.46
N VAL A 172 -11.07 16.42 -6.78
CA VAL A 172 -10.83 17.60 -7.61
C VAL A 172 -9.95 17.24 -8.80
N ALA A 173 -10.20 17.91 -9.91
CA ALA A 173 -9.27 17.95 -11.02
C ALA A 173 -8.22 19.04 -10.74
N VAL A 174 -6.95 18.66 -10.67
CA VAL A 174 -5.83 19.61 -10.56
C VAL A 174 -5.20 19.77 -11.94
N LEU A 175 -5.19 21.02 -12.41
CA LEU A 175 -4.75 21.39 -13.76
C LEU A 175 -3.95 22.71 -13.73
N PRO A 176 -3.26 23.08 -14.81
CA PRO A 176 -2.59 24.37 -14.87
C PRO A 176 -3.57 25.53 -14.66
N ALA A 177 -3.21 26.53 -13.84
CA ALA A 177 -4.09 27.65 -13.50
C ALA A 177 -4.57 28.46 -14.70
N GLY A 178 -3.78 28.50 -15.79
CA GLY A 178 -4.14 29.18 -17.05
C GLY A 178 -4.97 28.35 -18.03
N HIS A 179 -5.34 27.10 -17.66
CA HIS A 179 -6.13 26.26 -18.57
C HIS A 179 -7.61 26.69 -18.58
N PRO A 180 -8.32 26.68 -19.74
CA PRO A 180 -9.73 27.09 -19.79
C PRO A 180 -10.65 26.38 -18.79
N LEU A 181 -10.43 25.08 -18.53
CA LEU A 181 -11.20 24.32 -17.55
C LEU A 181 -11.04 24.84 -16.12
N ALA A 182 -9.98 25.60 -15.80
CA ALA A 182 -9.77 26.20 -14.49
C ALA A 182 -10.81 27.27 -14.12
N ALA A 183 -11.53 27.81 -15.11
CA ALA A 183 -12.56 28.81 -14.91
C ALA A 183 -13.96 28.22 -14.59
N HIS A 184 -14.10 26.89 -14.63
CA HIS A 184 -15.35 26.20 -14.31
C HIS A 184 -15.53 26.08 -12.78
N GLU A 185 -16.78 26.19 -12.32
CA GLU A 185 -17.11 25.95 -10.91
C GLU A 185 -17.05 24.46 -10.55
N THR A 186 -17.43 23.60 -11.49
CA THR A 186 -17.36 22.13 -11.37
C THR A 186 -17.06 21.51 -12.72
N LEU A 187 -16.48 20.32 -12.71
CA LEU A 187 -16.22 19.49 -13.89
C LEU A 187 -16.79 18.09 -13.68
N SER A 188 -16.94 17.32 -14.74
CA SER A 188 -17.15 15.88 -14.71
C SER A 188 -15.85 15.12 -14.96
N LEU A 189 -15.82 13.83 -14.63
CA LEU A 189 -14.69 12.96 -15.01
C LEU A 189 -14.48 12.92 -16.53
N ALA A 190 -15.55 13.01 -17.32
CA ALA A 190 -15.47 13.04 -18.78
C ALA A 190 -14.72 14.29 -19.28
N ASP A 191 -14.93 15.45 -18.64
CA ASP A 191 -14.27 16.71 -19.04
C ASP A 191 -12.76 16.68 -18.88
N VAL A 192 -12.23 15.81 -18.00
CA VAL A 192 -10.78 15.72 -17.69
C VAL A 192 -10.12 14.46 -18.22
N SER A 193 -10.89 13.49 -18.71
CA SER A 193 -10.35 12.20 -19.17
C SER A 193 -9.69 12.29 -20.55
N ASP A 194 -10.11 13.21 -21.40
CA ASP A 194 -9.60 13.37 -22.77
C ASP A 194 -9.41 14.84 -23.13
N VAL A 195 -8.55 15.53 -22.38
CA VAL A 195 -8.22 16.93 -22.63
C VAL A 195 -7.12 17.01 -23.68
N PRO A 196 -7.34 17.64 -24.84
CA PRO A 196 -6.34 17.76 -25.88
C PRO A 196 -5.04 18.38 -25.37
N GLY A 197 -3.93 17.67 -25.54
CA GLY A 197 -2.59 18.12 -25.10
C GLY A 197 -2.35 18.07 -23.59
N LEU A 198 -3.32 17.63 -22.77
CA LEU A 198 -3.20 17.54 -21.32
C LEU A 198 -3.71 16.16 -20.82
N PRO A 199 -2.98 15.08 -21.06
CA PRO A 199 -3.41 13.74 -20.72
C PRO A 199 -3.56 13.55 -19.21
N LEU A 200 -4.50 12.68 -18.79
CA LEU A 200 -4.74 12.36 -17.40
C LEU A 200 -3.55 11.59 -16.79
N ALA A 201 -3.08 12.04 -15.64
CA ALA A 201 -2.02 11.38 -14.87
C ALA A 201 -2.42 9.95 -14.50
N ARG A 202 -1.48 9.01 -14.62
CA ARG A 202 -1.70 7.61 -14.30
C ARG A 202 -1.10 7.27 -12.92
N TRP A 203 -1.93 6.68 -12.07
CA TRP A 203 -1.55 6.24 -10.74
C TRP A 203 -1.25 4.75 -10.73
N PRO A 204 -0.29 4.28 -9.93
CA PRO A 204 -0.08 2.86 -9.76
C PRO A 204 -1.23 2.25 -8.95
N THR A 205 -1.70 1.09 -9.41
CA THR A 205 -2.60 0.23 -8.66
C THR A 205 -1.87 -1.08 -8.40
N ARG A 206 -1.63 -1.42 -7.16
CA ARG A 206 -0.82 -2.58 -6.75
C ARG A 206 0.53 -2.64 -7.47
N GLY A 207 1.21 -1.50 -7.61
CA GLY A 207 2.52 -1.41 -8.24
C GLY A 207 2.53 -1.43 -9.77
N THR A 208 1.37 -1.46 -10.43
CA THR A 208 1.24 -1.44 -11.89
C THR A 208 0.47 -0.22 -12.37
N TYR A 209 0.81 0.30 -13.54
CA TYR A 209 0.12 1.43 -14.17
C TYR A 209 -0.82 0.92 -15.26
N ALA A 210 -2.05 1.43 -15.27
CA ALA A 210 -2.96 1.17 -16.39
C ALA A 210 -2.38 1.77 -17.69
N PRO A 211 -2.60 1.14 -18.85
CA PRO A 211 -2.18 1.72 -20.12
C PRO A 211 -2.88 3.05 -20.40
N GLY A 212 -2.18 3.99 -21.06
CA GLY A 212 -2.75 5.30 -21.39
C GLY A 212 -1.67 6.30 -21.80
N PRO A 213 -2.07 7.45 -22.39
CA PRO A 213 -1.14 8.46 -22.90
C PRO A 213 -0.51 9.32 -21.80
N GLY A 214 -1.10 9.34 -20.59
CA GLY A 214 -0.64 10.20 -19.50
C GLY A 214 0.64 9.68 -18.82
N PRO A 215 1.37 10.56 -18.12
CA PRO A 215 2.58 10.18 -17.41
C PRO A 215 2.30 9.25 -16.23
N GLU A 216 3.23 8.34 -15.97
CA GLU A 216 3.27 7.54 -14.75
C GLU A 216 3.74 8.39 -13.58
N ILE A 217 2.93 8.44 -12.52
CA ILE A 217 3.23 9.27 -11.35
C ILE A 217 3.87 8.42 -10.27
N HIS A 218 5.10 8.75 -9.92
CA HIS A 218 5.87 8.05 -8.90
C HIS A 218 5.85 8.78 -7.54
N ASN A 219 5.66 10.11 -7.56
CA ASN A 219 5.56 10.93 -6.36
C ASN A 219 4.84 12.25 -6.63
N GLN A 220 4.47 12.92 -5.55
CA GLN A 220 3.71 14.17 -5.62
C GLN A 220 4.49 15.34 -6.22
N THR A 221 5.79 15.45 -5.97
CA THR A 221 6.61 16.53 -6.52
C THR A 221 6.67 16.46 -8.04
N GLN A 222 6.86 15.25 -8.58
CA GLN A 222 6.78 14.99 -10.02
C GLN A 222 5.42 15.43 -10.58
N LEU A 223 4.31 15.01 -9.91
CA LEU A 223 2.98 15.39 -10.34
C LEU A 223 2.81 16.92 -10.38
N ALA A 224 3.16 17.60 -9.29
CA ALA A 224 3.05 19.05 -9.19
C ALA A 224 3.82 19.77 -10.31
N GLN A 225 5.05 19.34 -10.60
CA GLN A 225 5.83 19.89 -11.71
C GLN A 225 5.19 19.65 -13.07
N LEU A 226 4.70 18.44 -13.34
CA LEU A 226 4.09 18.10 -14.62
C LEU A 226 2.80 18.90 -14.84
N ILE A 227 1.99 19.12 -13.81
CA ILE A 227 0.80 19.98 -13.91
C ILE A 227 1.21 21.41 -14.16
N ALA A 228 2.15 21.98 -13.39
CA ALA A 228 2.61 23.37 -13.57
C ALA A 228 3.18 23.62 -14.97
N LEU A 229 3.80 22.61 -15.59
CA LEU A 229 4.35 22.67 -16.95
C LEU A 229 3.29 22.41 -18.05
N GLY A 230 2.02 22.20 -17.70
CA GLY A 230 0.96 21.89 -18.66
C GLY A 230 1.15 20.55 -19.39
N ARG A 231 1.66 19.54 -18.69
CA ARG A 231 1.93 18.20 -19.24
C ARG A 231 0.92 17.15 -18.84
N THR A 232 0.11 17.43 -17.82
CA THR A 232 -0.91 16.49 -17.30
C THR A 232 -1.97 17.23 -16.51
N VAL A 233 -3.14 16.62 -16.41
CA VAL A 233 -4.19 16.89 -15.40
C VAL A 233 -4.22 15.70 -14.43
N ALA A 234 -4.60 15.92 -13.18
CA ALA A 234 -4.74 14.84 -12.22
C ALA A 234 -6.08 14.91 -11.49
N VAL A 235 -6.63 13.74 -11.18
CA VAL A 235 -7.79 13.59 -10.28
C VAL A 235 -7.26 13.11 -8.94
N VAL A 236 -7.54 13.89 -7.89
CA VAL A 236 -7.01 13.69 -6.54
C VAL A 236 -8.08 14.04 -5.48
N PRO A 237 -7.94 13.57 -4.23
CA PRO A 237 -8.83 13.98 -3.13
C PRO A 237 -8.85 15.50 -2.93
N ASP A 238 -9.95 16.05 -2.43
CA ASP A 238 -10.07 17.50 -2.19
C ASP A 238 -9.04 18.02 -1.19
N SER A 239 -8.63 17.21 -0.22
CA SER A 239 -7.53 17.50 0.73
C SER A 239 -6.19 17.81 0.05
N ALA A 240 -6.02 17.44 -1.22
CA ALA A 240 -4.85 17.77 -2.02
C ALA A 240 -4.68 19.29 -2.24
N ARG A 241 -5.71 20.11 -2.02
CA ARG A 241 -5.63 21.58 -2.08
C ARG A 241 -4.53 22.13 -1.17
N SER A 242 -4.23 21.46 -0.09
CA SER A 242 -3.22 21.87 0.89
C SER A 242 -1.78 21.94 0.35
N TRP A 243 -1.48 21.27 -0.76
CA TRP A 243 -0.14 21.25 -1.38
C TRP A 243 -0.05 21.93 -2.75
N LEU A 244 -1.11 22.58 -3.21
CA LEU A 244 -1.12 23.19 -4.53
C LEU A 244 -0.17 24.40 -4.59
N TRP A 245 0.48 24.55 -5.73
CA TRP A 245 1.28 25.72 -6.07
C TRP A 245 0.41 26.80 -6.71
N ALA A 246 0.90 28.03 -6.80
CA ALA A 246 0.20 29.13 -7.46
C ALA A 246 -0.10 28.87 -8.96
N GLN A 247 0.65 27.98 -9.60
CA GLN A 247 0.47 27.54 -10.98
C GLN A 247 -0.63 26.49 -11.15
N HIS A 248 -1.23 26.02 -10.07
CA HIS A 248 -2.28 25.01 -10.11
C HIS A 248 -3.66 25.63 -9.87
N ALA A 249 -4.65 25.06 -10.52
CA ALA A 249 -6.06 25.24 -10.20
C ALA A 249 -6.67 23.90 -9.81
N ALA A 250 -7.55 23.90 -8.81
CA ALA A 250 -8.30 22.71 -8.40
C ALA A 250 -9.79 22.97 -8.57
N VAL A 251 -10.41 22.22 -9.46
CA VAL A 251 -11.84 22.31 -9.77
C VAL A 251 -12.55 21.05 -9.25
N PRO A 252 -13.63 21.17 -8.46
CA PRO A 252 -14.39 20.03 -7.96
C PRO A 252 -14.93 19.14 -9.09
N LEU A 253 -14.96 17.82 -8.87
CA LEU A 253 -15.57 16.85 -9.77
C LEU A 253 -16.94 16.43 -9.22
N ALA A 254 -17.99 16.65 -10.02
CA ALA A 254 -19.37 16.39 -9.58
C ALA A 254 -19.75 14.91 -9.56
N ASP A 255 -19.11 14.09 -10.40
CA ASP A 255 -19.42 12.67 -10.64
C ASP A 255 -18.29 11.70 -10.23
N ALA A 256 -17.21 12.21 -9.66
CA ALA A 256 -16.13 11.36 -9.18
C ALA A 256 -16.56 10.60 -7.90
N PRO A 257 -16.21 9.32 -7.76
CA PRO A 257 -16.52 8.56 -6.55
C PRO A 257 -15.82 9.19 -5.34
N PRO A 258 -16.43 9.15 -4.14
CA PRO A 258 -15.79 9.68 -2.95
C PRO A 258 -14.51 8.89 -2.59
N VAL A 259 -13.58 9.58 -1.98
CA VAL A 259 -12.39 8.98 -1.36
C VAL A 259 -12.63 8.86 0.13
N VAL A 260 -12.34 7.69 0.67
CA VAL A 260 -12.43 7.46 2.12
C VAL A 260 -11.03 7.23 2.66
N THR A 261 -10.64 8.05 3.64
CA THR A 261 -9.42 7.84 4.42
C THR A 261 -9.73 6.92 5.59
N HIS A 262 -8.96 5.86 5.72
CA HIS A 262 -9.08 4.86 6.79
C HIS A 262 -7.83 4.88 7.66
N ILE A 263 -8.00 4.63 8.97
CA ILE A 263 -6.92 4.09 9.79
C ILE A 263 -6.98 2.56 9.69
N VAL A 264 -5.83 1.95 9.37
CA VAL A 264 -5.73 0.52 9.02
C VAL A 264 -4.63 -0.13 9.83
N TRP A 265 -4.84 -1.36 10.31
CA TRP A 265 -3.86 -2.10 11.11
C TRP A 265 -3.98 -3.61 10.87
N PRO A 266 -2.94 -4.42 11.24
CA PRO A 266 -3.00 -5.86 11.09
C PRO A 266 -4.11 -6.49 11.94
N ALA A 267 -4.95 -7.33 11.32
CA ALA A 267 -6.16 -7.96 11.92
C ALA A 267 -5.92 -8.76 13.22
N HIS A 268 -4.67 -9.10 13.54
CA HIS A 268 -4.34 -9.85 14.75
C HIS A 268 -3.67 -9.01 15.84
N SER A 269 -3.67 -7.69 15.70
CA SER A 269 -3.05 -6.81 16.68
C SER A 269 -3.84 -6.82 18.00
N ARG A 270 -3.13 -7.06 19.11
CA ARG A 270 -3.68 -6.98 20.48
C ARG A 270 -3.04 -5.84 21.27
N SER A 271 -2.44 -4.87 20.60
CA SER A 271 -1.80 -3.72 21.24
C SER A 271 -2.87 -2.77 21.81
N LEU A 272 -2.87 -2.60 23.13
CA LEU A 272 -3.74 -1.62 23.80
C LEU A 272 -3.41 -0.19 23.38
N THR A 273 -2.16 0.09 23.14
CA THR A 273 -1.65 1.37 22.65
C THR A 273 -2.21 1.71 21.27
N LEU A 274 -2.19 0.71 20.34
CA LEU A 274 -2.79 0.86 19.02
C LEU A 274 -4.31 1.03 19.11
N ALA A 275 -4.99 0.28 19.96
CA ALA A 275 -6.42 0.44 20.21
C ALA A 275 -6.75 1.86 20.76
N GLY A 276 -5.86 2.45 21.54
CA GLY A 276 -5.93 3.85 21.97
C GLY A 276 -5.90 4.81 20.78
N LEU A 277 -4.90 4.66 19.90
CA LEU A 277 -4.76 5.48 18.70
C LEU A 277 -6.00 5.40 17.80
N VAL A 278 -6.50 4.17 17.55
CA VAL A 278 -7.70 3.94 16.73
C VAL A 278 -8.92 4.61 17.34
N ARG A 279 -9.15 4.45 18.66
CA ARG A 279 -10.26 5.14 19.35
C ARG A 279 -10.18 6.66 19.24
N THR A 280 -8.98 7.24 19.34
CA THR A 280 -8.79 8.68 19.17
C THR A 280 -9.08 9.09 17.72
N ALA A 281 -8.60 8.33 16.74
CA ALA A 281 -8.84 8.60 15.31
C ALA A 281 -10.33 8.62 14.96
N VAL A 282 -11.12 7.69 15.50
CA VAL A 282 -12.57 7.58 15.22
C VAL A 282 -13.39 8.71 15.87
N ARG A 283 -12.85 9.39 16.88
CA ARG A 283 -13.54 10.51 17.57
C ARG A 283 -13.30 11.86 16.91
N LEU A 284 -12.38 11.97 15.96
CA LEU A 284 -12.06 13.20 15.23
C LEU A 284 -13.11 13.55 14.20
#